data_fad523e60f2e6d5774a6823199de5c3b
#
_entry.id   fad523e60f2e6d5774a6823199de5c3b
#
_cell.length_a   1.000
_cell.length_b   1.000
_cell.length_c   1.000
_cell.angle_alpha   90.00
_cell.angle_beta   90.00
_cell.angle_gamma   90.00
#
_symmetry.space_group_name_H-M   'P 1'
#
loop_
_entity.id
_entity.type
_entity.pdbx_description
1 polymer ?
#
loop_
_entity_poly.entity_id
_entity_poly.type
_entity_poly.pdbx_seq_one_letter_code
_entity_poly.pdbx_strand_id
1 'polypeptide(L)'
;MSHLNITNNIMLKNFSYLCILIIFSFKVYSIDTKAPQAIVIDFDTNEILFEKNVNLKIIPASMTKIMTVYAAFDRLKNTDFAIDNKCRVSPKAYKMGGSRTFLEIDDLVTVDELLKGIIVQSGNDASIALAECLAGTEEDFAKLMNVYS
;
A
#
# COMPACT_ATOMS: atom_id res chain seq x y z
N MET A 1 10.66 64.75 32.41
CA MET A 1 11.43 63.52 32.09
C MET A 1 10.59 62.21 32.15
N SER A 2 9.46 62.18 32.83
CA SER A 2 8.64 60.96 32.99
C SER A 2 7.81 60.51 31.74
N HIS A 3 7.34 61.45 30.93
CA HIS A 3 6.52 61.17 29.76
C HIS A 3 7.26 60.49 28.61
N LEU A 4 8.57 60.75 28.43
CA LEU A 4 9.39 60.11 27.38
C LEU A 4 9.67 58.62 27.65
N ASN A 5 9.76 58.23 28.91
CA ASN A 5 10.00 56.84 29.31
C ASN A 5 8.75 55.96 29.12
N ILE A 6 7.54 56.50 29.27
CA ILE A 6 6.29 55.74 29.13
C ILE A 6 6.01 55.44 27.65
N THR A 7 6.21 56.42 26.76
CA THR A 7 6.04 56.24 25.32
C THR A 7 7.05 55.25 24.72
N ASN A 8 8.31 55.27 25.16
CA ASN A 8 9.32 54.29 24.73
C ASN A 8 8.98 52.87 25.18
N ASN A 9 8.48 52.68 26.40
CA ASN A 9 8.07 51.35 26.87
C ASN A 9 6.86 50.80 26.13
N ILE A 10 5.90 51.63 25.76
CA ILE A 10 4.73 51.21 24.95
C ILE A 10 5.17 50.85 23.54
N MET A 11 6.06 51.61 22.94
CA MET A 11 6.59 51.34 21.59
C MET A 11 7.42 50.07 21.56
N LEU A 12 8.26 49.80 22.55
CA LEU A 12 9.02 48.55 22.68
C LEU A 12 8.11 47.33 22.87
N LYS A 13 7.07 47.45 23.70
CA LYS A 13 6.06 46.40 23.89
C LYS A 13 5.31 46.07 22.59
N ASN A 14 4.84 47.09 21.88
CA ASN A 14 4.13 46.92 20.61
C ASN A 14 5.04 46.32 19.52
N PHE A 15 6.32 46.70 19.47
CA PHE A 15 7.31 46.14 18.58
C PHE A 15 7.59 44.64 18.91
N SER A 16 7.65 44.30 20.19
CA SER A 16 7.81 42.91 20.63
C SER A 16 6.62 42.05 20.25
N TYR A 17 5.37 42.54 20.37
CA TYR A 17 4.18 41.83 19.93
C TYR A 17 4.16 41.65 18.40
N LEU A 18 4.60 42.64 17.63
CA LEU A 18 4.69 42.56 16.17
C LEU A 18 5.73 41.53 15.76
N CYS A 19 6.89 41.45 16.41
CA CYS A 19 7.89 40.41 16.16
C CYS A 19 7.40 39.00 16.49
N ILE A 20 6.64 38.82 17.58
CA ILE A 20 6.04 37.56 17.95
C ILE A 20 5.00 37.12 16.90
N LEU A 21 4.17 38.05 16.40
CA LEU A 21 3.20 37.74 15.33
C LEU A 21 3.87 37.33 14.03
N ILE A 22 5.00 37.90 13.66
CA ILE A 22 5.76 37.57 12.46
C ILE A 22 6.40 36.18 12.58
N ILE A 23 6.86 35.78 13.75
CA ILE A 23 7.47 34.47 14.00
C ILE A 23 6.45 33.34 13.87
N PHE A 24 5.15 33.60 14.14
CA PHE A 24 4.07 32.62 13.99
C PHE A 24 3.51 32.49 12.56
N SER A 25 3.99 33.27 11.61
CA SER A 25 3.52 33.25 10.20
C SER A 25 4.27 32.24 9.34
N PHE A 26 4.75 31.12 9.89
CA PHE A 26 5.30 30.02 9.09
C PHE A 26 4.16 29.37 8.30
N LYS A 27 4.29 29.36 6.98
CA LYS A 27 3.42 28.57 6.11
C LYS A 27 3.67 27.10 6.44
N VAL A 28 2.71 26.48 7.11
CA VAL A 28 2.66 25.03 7.20
C VAL A 28 2.34 24.53 5.80
N TYR A 29 3.30 23.90 5.14
CA TYR A 29 3.05 23.19 3.89
C TYR A 29 2.25 21.94 4.24
N SER A 30 0.97 21.95 3.91
CA SER A 30 0.15 20.76 3.98
C SER A 30 0.53 19.82 2.84
N ILE A 31 0.63 18.55 3.13
CA ILE A 31 0.72 17.51 2.09
C ILE A 31 -0.55 17.60 1.26
N ASP A 32 -0.40 17.80 -0.06
CA ASP A 32 -1.52 17.77 -1.01
C ASP A 32 -1.31 16.64 -2.03
N THR A 33 -2.39 15.98 -2.40
CA THR A 33 -2.38 14.90 -3.39
C THR A 33 -3.63 14.91 -4.23
N LYS A 34 -3.49 14.60 -5.52
CA LYS A 34 -4.61 14.38 -6.45
C LYS A 34 -5.28 13.01 -6.24
N ALA A 35 -4.72 12.12 -5.44
CA ALA A 35 -5.35 10.85 -5.13
C ALA A 35 -6.70 11.07 -4.43
N PRO A 36 -7.75 10.32 -4.78
CA PRO A 36 -9.05 10.42 -4.12
C PRO A 36 -9.00 9.97 -2.65
N GLN A 37 -8.12 9.01 -2.32
CA GLN A 37 -7.85 8.51 -0.98
C GLN A 37 -6.34 8.49 -0.76
N ALA A 38 -5.89 8.84 0.44
CA ALA A 38 -4.48 8.76 0.82
C ALA A 38 -4.32 8.66 2.33
N ILE A 39 -3.26 7.98 2.75
CA ILE A 39 -2.80 7.96 4.14
C ILE A 39 -1.28 7.97 4.16
N VAL A 40 -0.70 8.72 5.07
CA VAL A 40 0.75 8.70 5.37
C VAL A 40 0.90 8.44 6.85
N ILE A 41 1.64 7.40 7.19
CA ILE A 41 1.88 6.96 8.56
C ILE A 41 3.39 6.96 8.78
N ASP A 42 3.83 7.50 9.90
CA ASP A 42 5.20 7.33 10.36
C ASP A 42 5.43 5.86 10.74
N PHE A 43 6.47 5.24 10.16
CA PHE A 43 6.71 3.82 10.29
C PHE A 43 7.12 3.41 11.72
N ASP A 44 7.86 4.27 12.41
CA ASP A 44 8.41 3.95 13.73
C ASP A 44 7.40 4.23 14.86
N THR A 45 6.64 5.33 14.73
CA THR A 45 5.70 5.78 15.77
C THR A 45 4.27 5.35 15.53
N ASN A 46 3.91 4.91 14.31
CA ASN A 46 2.55 4.68 13.83
C ASN A 46 1.66 5.95 13.88
N GLU A 47 2.25 7.13 13.96
CA GLU A 47 1.51 8.40 13.91
C GLU A 47 0.98 8.65 12.50
N ILE A 48 -0.29 9.04 12.39
CA ILE A 48 -0.90 9.45 11.12
C ILE A 48 -0.46 10.88 10.81
N LEU A 49 0.43 11.04 9.84
CA LEU A 49 0.95 12.34 9.41
C LEU A 49 0.03 13.06 8.41
N PHE A 50 -0.77 12.29 7.66
CA PHE A 50 -1.74 12.82 6.70
C PHE A 50 -2.80 11.76 6.40
N GLU A 51 -4.05 12.21 6.28
CA GLU A 51 -5.15 11.35 5.84
C GLU A 51 -6.12 12.09 4.93
N LYS A 52 -6.65 11.38 3.94
CA LYS A 52 -7.67 11.85 3.01
C LYS A 52 -8.62 10.72 2.66
N ASN A 53 -9.88 10.84 3.06
CA ASN A 53 -10.94 9.88 2.77
C ASN A 53 -10.58 8.41 3.12
N VAL A 54 -9.84 8.18 4.19
CA VAL A 54 -9.26 6.87 4.54
C VAL A 54 -10.30 5.78 4.80
N ASN A 55 -11.50 6.16 5.22
CA ASN A 55 -12.60 5.23 5.51
C ASN A 55 -13.47 4.91 4.29
N LEU A 56 -13.22 5.51 3.14
CA LEU A 56 -13.98 5.18 1.93
C LEU A 56 -13.44 3.90 1.30
N LYS A 57 -14.36 2.98 0.98
CA LYS A 57 -14.01 1.74 0.27
C LYS A 57 -13.41 2.06 -1.10
N ILE A 58 -12.32 1.40 -1.43
CA ILE A 58 -11.64 1.49 -2.72
C ILE A 58 -11.57 0.11 -3.37
N ILE A 59 -11.43 0.11 -4.70
CA ILE A 59 -11.05 -1.09 -5.45
C ILE A 59 -9.51 -1.09 -5.52
N PRO A 60 -8.83 -2.02 -4.82
CA PRO A 60 -7.37 -1.96 -4.65
C PRO A 60 -6.59 -2.30 -5.92
N ALA A 61 -7.26 -2.75 -7.00
CA ALA A 61 -6.64 -3.17 -8.26
C ALA A 61 -5.46 -4.13 -8.00
N SER A 62 -4.29 -3.91 -8.60
CA SER A 62 -3.12 -4.79 -8.43
C SER A 62 -2.55 -4.85 -7.00
N MET A 63 -2.93 -3.94 -6.10
CA MET A 63 -2.56 -4.06 -4.67
C MET A 63 -3.17 -5.31 -4.02
N THR A 64 -4.25 -5.87 -4.56
CA THR A 64 -4.81 -7.17 -4.14
C THR A 64 -3.76 -8.28 -4.16
N LYS A 65 -2.76 -8.19 -5.04
CA LYS A 65 -1.68 -9.19 -5.15
C LYS A 65 -0.77 -9.25 -3.91
N ILE A 66 -0.77 -8.22 -3.09
CA ILE A 66 -0.10 -8.25 -1.77
C ILE A 66 -0.75 -9.35 -0.92
N MET A 67 -2.08 -9.41 -0.89
CA MET A 67 -2.81 -10.45 -0.17
C MET A 67 -2.61 -11.84 -0.84
N THR A 68 -2.55 -11.91 -2.17
CA THR A 68 -2.23 -13.15 -2.90
C THR A 68 -0.88 -13.71 -2.46
N VAL A 69 0.15 -12.87 -2.42
CA VAL A 69 1.51 -13.26 -2.00
C VAL A 69 1.53 -13.63 -0.51
N TYR A 70 0.84 -12.85 0.34
CA TYR A 70 0.73 -13.15 1.77
C TYR A 70 0.11 -14.54 2.02
N ALA A 71 -1.02 -14.84 1.38
CA ALA A 71 -1.68 -16.14 1.50
C ALA A 71 -0.78 -17.29 1.00
N ALA A 72 -0.01 -17.06 -0.07
CA ALA A 72 0.96 -18.04 -0.55
C ALA A 72 2.08 -18.30 0.47
N PHE A 73 2.66 -17.26 1.06
CA PHE A 73 3.68 -17.42 2.10
C PHE A 73 3.14 -18.08 3.37
N ASP A 74 1.90 -17.80 3.75
CA ASP A 74 1.25 -18.49 4.87
C ASP A 74 1.12 -19.98 4.60
N ARG A 75 0.70 -20.37 3.39
CA ARG A 75 0.62 -21.78 2.97
C ARG A 75 1.99 -22.46 2.95
N LEU A 76 3.02 -21.79 2.41
CA LEU A 76 4.40 -22.30 2.41
C LEU A 76 4.95 -22.49 3.83
N LYS A 77 4.55 -21.66 4.79
CA LYS A 77 5.01 -21.73 6.18
C LYS A 77 4.27 -22.78 7.00
N ASN A 78 2.97 -22.95 6.77
CA ASN A 78 2.08 -23.68 7.68
C ASN A 78 1.55 -25.01 7.10
N THR A 79 1.97 -25.41 5.91
CA THR A 79 1.59 -26.69 5.27
C THR A 79 2.80 -27.37 4.63
N ASP A 80 2.61 -28.56 4.11
CA ASP A 80 3.63 -29.30 3.33
C ASP A 80 3.83 -28.76 1.91
N PHE A 81 3.21 -27.61 1.58
CA PHE A 81 3.36 -26.98 0.29
C PHE A 81 4.73 -26.29 0.20
N ALA A 82 5.51 -26.65 -0.81
CA ALA A 82 6.90 -26.19 -0.94
C ALA A 82 7.07 -25.18 -2.08
N ILE A 83 8.11 -24.38 -1.99
CA ILE A 83 8.42 -23.30 -2.97
C ILE A 83 8.74 -23.86 -4.36
N ASP A 84 9.22 -25.08 -4.45
CA ASP A 84 9.56 -25.82 -5.68
C ASP A 84 8.40 -26.68 -6.22
N ASN A 85 7.26 -26.71 -5.51
CA ASN A 85 6.07 -27.39 -6.02
C ASN A 85 5.66 -26.81 -7.36
N LYS A 86 5.28 -27.70 -8.29
CA LYS A 86 4.89 -27.32 -9.65
C LYS A 86 3.38 -27.14 -9.76
N CYS A 87 3.00 -26.02 -10.28
CA CYS A 87 1.63 -25.61 -10.57
C CYS A 87 1.38 -25.69 -12.07
N ARG A 88 0.28 -26.34 -12.47
CA ARG A 88 -0.12 -26.40 -13.88
C ARG A 88 -0.84 -25.10 -14.26
N VAL A 89 -0.47 -24.54 -15.39
CA VAL A 89 -1.12 -23.35 -15.96
C VAL A 89 -2.42 -23.74 -16.65
N SER A 90 -3.53 -23.27 -16.13
CA SER A 90 -4.85 -23.51 -16.70
C SER A 90 -5.12 -22.64 -17.94
N PRO A 91 -6.10 -23.02 -18.78
CA PRO A 91 -6.61 -22.14 -19.82
C PRO A 91 -7.17 -20.80 -19.30
N LYS A 92 -7.68 -20.76 -18.06
CA LYS A 92 -8.15 -19.53 -17.39
C LYS A 92 -6.97 -18.61 -17.10
N ALA A 93 -5.91 -19.11 -16.48
CA ALA A 93 -4.69 -18.35 -16.20
C ALA A 93 -4.07 -17.82 -17.50
N TYR A 94 -3.90 -18.65 -18.50
CA TYR A 94 -3.36 -18.25 -19.81
C TYR A 94 -4.12 -17.11 -20.48
N LYS A 95 -5.47 -17.12 -20.41
CA LYS A 95 -6.33 -16.09 -21.05
C LYS A 95 -6.36 -14.75 -20.31
N MET A 96 -5.77 -14.67 -19.13
CA MET A 96 -5.80 -13.42 -18.37
C MET A 96 -5.11 -12.29 -19.12
N GLY A 97 -5.82 -11.17 -19.23
CA GLY A 97 -5.33 -9.95 -19.85
C GLY A 97 -4.57 -9.04 -18.85
N GLY A 98 -4.13 -7.90 -19.33
CA GLY A 98 -3.37 -6.92 -18.56
C GLY A 98 -1.90 -7.32 -18.39
N SER A 99 -1.30 -7.05 -17.23
CA SER A 99 0.08 -7.43 -16.95
C SER A 99 0.22 -8.95 -16.84
N ARG A 100 1.22 -9.51 -17.52
CA ARG A 100 1.39 -10.97 -17.66
C ARG A 100 2.86 -11.38 -17.53
N THR A 101 3.07 -12.60 -17.07
CA THR A 101 4.34 -13.33 -17.12
C THR A 101 4.48 -14.18 -18.38
N PHE A 102 3.46 -14.24 -19.21
CA PHE A 102 3.41 -14.98 -20.46
C PHE A 102 3.56 -16.49 -20.27
N LEU A 103 2.83 -17.03 -19.30
CA LEU A 103 2.75 -18.48 -19.08
C LEU A 103 2.00 -19.16 -20.22
N GLU A 104 2.42 -20.37 -20.59
CA GLU A 104 1.75 -21.18 -21.62
C GLU A 104 0.81 -22.21 -21.00
N ILE A 105 -0.22 -22.62 -21.76
CA ILE A 105 -1.19 -23.63 -21.29
C ILE A 105 -0.45 -24.96 -21.02
N ASP A 106 -0.82 -25.60 -19.92
CA ASP A 106 -0.27 -26.86 -19.44
C ASP A 106 1.19 -26.83 -18.97
N ASP A 107 1.85 -25.67 -19.00
CA ASP A 107 3.17 -25.54 -18.38
C ASP A 107 3.11 -25.91 -16.89
N LEU A 108 4.22 -26.49 -16.42
CA LEU A 108 4.45 -26.79 -15.02
C LEU A 108 5.46 -25.79 -14.46
N VAL A 109 4.93 -24.75 -13.82
CA VAL A 109 5.69 -23.61 -13.28
C VAL A 109 5.82 -23.75 -11.77
N THR A 110 7.00 -23.48 -11.22
CA THR A 110 7.19 -23.55 -9.77
C THR A 110 6.49 -22.41 -9.05
N VAL A 111 6.16 -22.60 -7.77
CA VAL A 111 5.61 -21.55 -6.91
C VAL A 111 6.56 -20.35 -6.84
N ASP A 112 7.88 -20.59 -6.79
CA ASP A 112 8.90 -19.54 -6.82
C ASP A 112 8.80 -18.65 -8.07
N GLU A 113 8.70 -19.27 -9.25
CA GLU A 113 8.56 -18.56 -10.53
C GLU A 113 7.24 -17.78 -10.58
N LEU A 114 6.13 -18.36 -10.10
CA LEU A 114 4.84 -17.67 -10.03
C LEU A 114 4.89 -16.46 -9.08
N LEU A 115 5.46 -16.63 -7.89
CA LEU A 115 5.65 -15.52 -6.94
C LEU A 115 6.50 -14.40 -7.52
N LYS A 116 7.61 -14.72 -8.19
CA LYS A 116 8.44 -13.74 -8.90
C LYS A 116 7.66 -13.03 -10.00
N GLY A 117 6.87 -13.77 -10.77
CA GLY A 117 5.99 -13.20 -11.79
C GLY A 117 4.95 -12.22 -11.21
N ILE A 118 4.39 -12.54 -10.06
CA ILE A 118 3.43 -11.68 -9.36
C ILE A 118 4.11 -10.42 -8.81
N ILE A 119 5.23 -10.59 -8.11
CA ILE A 119 5.91 -9.50 -7.39
C ILE A 119 6.58 -8.53 -8.36
N VAL A 120 7.26 -9.03 -9.39
CA VAL A 120 8.06 -8.21 -10.31
C VAL A 120 7.22 -7.67 -11.46
N GLN A 121 6.41 -8.54 -12.11
CA GLN A 121 5.63 -8.19 -13.29
C GLN A 121 4.19 -7.83 -12.98
N SER A 122 3.74 -8.03 -11.74
CA SER A 122 2.32 -7.94 -11.39
C SER A 122 1.46 -8.85 -12.29
N GLY A 123 1.95 -10.06 -12.63
CA GLY A 123 1.34 -10.99 -13.58
C GLY A 123 -0.04 -11.45 -13.13
N ASN A 124 -1.05 -11.23 -13.97
CA ASN A 124 -2.41 -11.69 -13.70
C ASN A 124 -2.51 -13.21 -13.95
N ASP A 125 -1.87 -13.71 -15.00
CA ASP A 125 -1.74 -15.13 -15.31
C ASP A 125 -1.08 -15.91 -14.18
N ALA A 126 0.04 -15.43 -13.66
CA ALA A 126 0.74 -16.03 -12.52
C ALA A 126 -0.12 -16.01 -11.25
N SER A 127 -0.92 -14.93 -11.03
CA SER A 127 -1.82 -14.84 -9.88
C SER A 127 -2.91 -15.89 -9.92
N ILE A 128 -3.53 -16.12 -11.08
CA ILE A 128 -4.57 -17.15 -11.24
C ILE A 128 -3.95 -18.55 -11.13
N ALA A 129 -2.82 -18.82 -11.81
CA ALA A 129 -2.14 -20.12 -11.72
C ALA A 129 -1.76 -20.46 -10.27
N LEU A 130 -1.25 -19.49 -9.51
CA LEU A 130 -0.91 -19.68 -8.10
C LEU A 130 -2.16 -19.92 -7.24
N ALA A 131 -3.24 -19.15 -7.44
CA ALA A 131 -4.50 -19.31 -6.73
C ALA A 131 -5.10 -20.71 -6.92
N GLU A 132 -5.18 -21.16 -8.17
CA GLU A 132 -5.65 -22.50 -8.50
C GLU A 132 -4.78 -23.61 -7.91
N CYS A 133 -3.46 -23.41 -7.90
CA CYS A 133 -2.51 -24.35 -7.33
C CYS A 133 -2.65 -24.48 -5.80
N LEU A 134 -2.88 -23.36 -5.10
CA LEU A 134 -2.95 -23.31 -3.64
C LEU A 134 -4.32 -23.75 -3.09
N ALA A 135 -5.40 -23.48 -3.81
CA ALA A 135 -6.77 -23.69 -3.31
C ALA A 135 -7.69 -24.48 -4.27
N GLY A 136 -7.17 -24.90 -5.43
CA GLY A 136 -7.94 -25.62 -6.44
C GLY A 136 -8.72 -24.70 -7.39
N THR A 137 -9.29 -23.60 -6.89
CA THR A 137 -9.98 -22.59 -7.71
C THR A 137 -9.64 -21.19 -7.25
N GLU A 138 -9.81 -20.20 -8.15
CA GLU A 138 -9.68 -18.78 -7.79
C GLU A 138 -10.71 -18.38 -6.73
N GLU A 139 -11.92 -18.90 -6.82
CA GLU A 139 -13.02 -18.64 -5.90
C GLU A 139 -12.70 -19.14 -4.47
N ASP A 140 -12.12 -20.33 -4.34
CA ASP A 140 -11.72 -20.86 -3.03
C ASP A 140 -10.48 -20.15 -2.50
N PHE A 141 -9.58 -19.70 -3.38
CA PHE A 141 -8.47 -18.85 -2.99
C PHE A 141 -8.95 -17.47 -2.49
N ALA A 142 -9.96 -16.89 -3.13
CA ALA A 142 -10.57 -15.65 -2.64
C ALA A 142 -11.19 -15.81 -1.23
N LYS A 143 -11.84 -16.96 -0.94
CA LYS A 143 -12.30 -17.27 0.43
C LYS A 143 -11.13 -17.37 1.41
N LEU A 144 -10.03 -18.01 0.99
CA LEU A 144 -8.82 -18.10 1.81
C LEU A 144 -8.26 -16.71 2.12
N MET A 145 -8.14 -15.81 1.13
CA MET A 145 -7.70 -14.43 1.36
C MET A 145 -8.60 -13.67 2.36
N ASN A 146 -9.92 -13.90 2.32
CA ASN A 146 -10.86 -13.27 3.26
C ASN A 146 -10.70 -13.76 4.73
N VAL A 147 -10.01 -14.87 4.97
CA VAL A 147 -9.66 -15.31 6.33
C VAL A 147 -8.58 -14.44 6.94
N TYR A 148 -7.75 -13.80 6.11
CA TYR A 148 -6.63 -12.95 6.54
C TYR A 148 -6.97 -11.44 6.60
N SER A 149 -8.19 -11.04 6.19
CA SER A 149 -8.60 -9.62 6.10
C SER A 149 -9.27 -9.07 7.37
#